data_d02c9ec2ae3e9703c9567b3fdf6039e1
#
_entry.id   d02c9ec2ae3e9703c9567b3fdf6039e1
#
_cell.length_a   1.000
_cell.length_b   1.000
_cell.length_c   1.000
_cell.angle_alpha   90.00
_cell.angle_beta   90.00
_cell.angle_gamma   90.00
#
_symmetry.space_group_name_H-M   'P 1'
#
loop_
_entity.id
_entity.type
_entity.pdbx_description
1 polymer ?
#
loop_
_entity_poly.entity_id
_entity_poly.type
_entity_poly.pdbx_seq_one_letter_code
_entity_poly.pdbx_strand_id
1 'polypeptide(L)'
;INSMIASLLMRYRPDEVKLVLVDPKQVELSNYNGVPHLLCPVVTNPKKASIVLQKVVNEMDNRYRIFADKGAKKIDDYNRMIEEENKKHPDNPTPKMHYIVVIVDEMADLMIVARKEVEDSIMRITQLARAAGIHLIVATQRPSTDVITGVIKTNIPSRIAFSGASNVDSRTILDTPGAEKLLGKGDMLFLPM
;
A
#
# COMPACT_ATOMS: atom_id res chain seq x y z
N ILE A 1 6.37 10.03 -1.61
CA ILE A 1 6.57 8.56 -1.71
C ILE A 1 7.99 8.21 -1.25
N ASN A 2 9.05 8.76 -1.84
CA ASN A 2 10.44 8.40 -1.53
C ASN A 2 10.78 8.50 -0.04
N SER A 3 10.33 9.52 0.68
CA SER A 3 10.55 9.66 2.13
C SER A 3 9.88 8.55 2.94
N MET A 4 8.71 8.09 2.51
CA MET A 4 8.03 6.95 3.15
C MET A 4 8.78 5.65 2.94
N ILE A 5 9.25 5.38 1.71
CA ILE A 5 10.05 4.19 1.39
C ILE A 5 11.36 4.23 2.17
N ALA A 6 12.08 5.34 2.14
CA ALA A 6 13.34 5.50 2.88
C ALA A 6 13.14 5.26 4.39
N SER A 7 12.08 5.80 4.96
CA SER A 7 11.74 5.59 6.38
C SER A 7 11.52 4.10 6.71
N LEU A 8 10.85 3.35 5.85
CA LEU A 8 10.65 1.92 6.03
C LEU A 8 11.97 1.14 5.93
N LEU A 9 12.77 1.43 4.89
CA LEU A 9 14.05 0.76 4.66
C LEU A 9 15.07 1.01 5.79
N MET A 10 15.03 2.18 6.40
CA MET A 10 15.93 2.54 7.51
C MET A 10 15.53 1.93 8.86
N ARG A 11 14.26 1.57 9.03
CA ARG A 11 13.71 1.14 10.32
C ARG A 11 13.47 -0.35 10.43
N TYR A 12 13.24 -1.03 9.32
CA TYR A 12 12.79 -2.42 9.29
C TYR A 12 13.70 -3.27 8.41
N ARG A 13 13.94 -4.50 8.86
CA ARG A 13 14.66 -5.50 8.08
C ARG A 13 13.77 -6.12 7.00
N PRO A 14 14.38 -6.77 5.98
CA PRO A 14 13.63 -7.44 4.91
C PRO A 14 12.74 -8.60 5.38
N ASP A 15 13.01 -9.18 6.54
CA ASP A 15 12.18 -10.22 7.17
C ASP A 15 11.01 -9.65 7.99
N GLU A 16 11.04 -8.35 8.29
CA GLU A 16 9.98 -7.67 9.02
C GLU A 16 8.96 -6.99 8.08
N VAL A 17 9.46 -6.33 7.02
CA VAL A 17 8.64 -5.59 6.05
C VAL A 17 9.07 -5.91 4.63
N LYS A 18 8.11 -6.24 3.80
CA LYS A 18 8.27 -6.39 2.36
C LYS A 18 7.52 -5.30 1.62
N LEU A 19 8.06 -4.92 0.46
CA LEU A 19 7.51 -3.87 -0.39
C LEU A 19 7.05 -4.43 -1.74
N VAL A 20 5.93 -3.91 -2.23
CA VAL A 20 5.49 -4.02 -3.62
C VAL A 20 5.38 -2.61 -4.16
N LEU A 21 6.22 -2.27 -5.12
CA LEU A 21 6.29 -0.94 -5.71
C LEU A 21 5.76 -0.95 -7.14
N VAL A 22 4.86 -0.03 -7.44
CA VAL A 22 4.26 0.17 -8.75
C VAL A 22 4.56 1.58 -9.24
N ASP A 23 5.32 1.68 -10.33
CA ASP A 23 5.73 2.93 -10.97
C ASP A 23 5.50 2.87 -12.49
N PRO A 24 4.28 3.19 -12.96
CA PRO A 24 3.94 3.10 -14.38
C PRO A 24 4.76 4.04 -15.27
N LYS A 25 5.26 5.13 -14.71
CA LYS A 25 6.04 6.13 -15.44
C LYS A 25 7.53 5.80 -15.54
N GLN A 26 8.02 4.84 -14.74
CA GLN A 26 9.43 4.44 -14.66
C GLN A 26 10.39 5.59 -14.29
N VAL A 27 9.95 6.53 -13.46
CA VAL A 27 10.71 7.73 -13.13
C VAL A 27 11.23 7.69 -11.71
N GLU A 28 10.36 7.37 -10.75
CA GLU A 28 10.61 7.63 -9.33
C GLU A 28 11.14 6.41 -8.57
N LEU A 29 10.66 5.21 -8.86
CA LEU A 29 10.87 4.05 -8.00
C LEU A 29 11.84 3.00 -8.56
N SER A 30 12.26 3.11 -9.81
CA SER A 30 13.15 2.13 -10.46
C SER A 30 14.50 1.97 -9.75
N ASN A 31 14.97 3.00 -9.04
CA ASN A 31 16.20 2.98 -8.26
C ASN A 31 16.16 2.01 -7.06
N TYR A 32 14.97 1.58 -6.65
CA TYR A 32 14.82 0.61 -5.56
C TYR A 32 14.96 -0.84 -6.02
N ASN A 33 15.08 -1.13 -7.31
CA ASN A 33 15.34 -2.47 -7.79
C ASN A 33 16.63 -3.03 -7.18
N GLY A 34 16.58 -4.28 -6.70
CA GLY A 34 17.69 -4.91 -5.99
C GLY A 34 17.68 -4.75 -4.47
N VAL A 35 16.82 -3.89 -3.92
CA VAL A 35 16.64 -3.79 -2.47
C VAL A 35 15.98 -5.08 -1.94
N PRO A 36 16.53 -5.70 -0.88
CA PRO A 36 16.07 -7.01 -0.41
C PRO A 36 14.65 -7.01 0.18
N HIS A 37 14.08 -5.84 0.46
CA HIS A 37 12.69 -5.69 0.92
C HIS A 37 11.67 -5.92 -0.19
N LEU A 38 12.04 -5.85 -1.48
CA LEU A 38 11.11 -6.04 -2.59
C LEU A 38 10.66 -7.51 -2.71
N LEU A 39 9.34 -7.73 -2.81
CA LEU A 39 8.75 -9.03 -3.14
C LEU A 39 8.90 -9.39 -4.62
N CYS A 40 8.97 -8.38 -5.47
CA CYS A 40 9.18 -8.51 -6.91
C CYS A 40 9.87 -7.23 -7.43
N PRO A 41 10.48 -7.25 -8.60
CA PRO A 41 10.98 -6.03 -9.23
C PRO A 41 9.88 -4.96 -9.33
N VAL A 42 10.27 -3.69 -9.34
CA VAL A 42 9.33 -2.57 -9.49
C VAL A 42 8.44 -2.80 -10.71
N VAL A 43 7.13 -2.77 -10.51
CA VAL A 43 6.14 -3.03 -11.55
C VAL A 43 5.91 -1.76 -12.35
N THR A 44 6.25 -1.79 -13.62
CA THR A 44 6.20 -0.61 -14.51
C THR A 44 5.09 -0.65 -15.55
N ASN A 45 4.51 -1.81 -15.79
CA ASN A 45 3.41 -1.97 -16.73
C ASN A 45 2.05 -1.89 -16.00
N PRO A 46 1.13 -0.97 -16.40
CA PRO A 46 -0.16 -0.80 -15.72
C PRO A 46 -1.02 -2.06 -15.70
N LYS A 47 -1.01 -2.84 -16.78
CA LYS A 47 -1.77 -4.10 -16.85
C LYS A 47 -1.20 -5.17 -15.92
N LYS A 48 0.12 -5.26 -15.81
CA LYS A 48 0.78 -6.12 -14.83
C LYS A 48 0.51 -5.65 -13.40
N ALA A 49 0.41 -4.36 -13.18
CA ALA A 49 0.09 -3.79 -11.87
C ALA A 49 -1.28 -4.24 -11.36
N SER A 50 -2.31 -4.29 -12.21
CA SER A 50 -3.62 -4.80 -11.82
C SER A 50 -3.56 -6.27 -11.39
N ILE A 51 -2.74 -7.08 -12.08
CA ILE A 51 -2.50 -8.49 -11.73
C ILE A 51 -1.76 -8.60 -10.39
N VAL A 52 -0.78 -7.74 -10.14
CA VAL A 52 -0.04 -7.71 -8.87
C VAL A 52 -0.96 -7.34 -7.70
N LEU A 53 -1.85 -6.36 -7.87
CA LEU A 53 -2.86 -6.04 -6.85
C LEU A 53 -3.78 -7.23 -6.55
N GLN A 54 -4.20 -7.97 -7.58
CA GLN A 54 -4.97 -9.20 -7.39
C GLN A 54 -4.17 -10.28 -6.64
N LYS A 55 -2.87 -10.40 -6.89
CA LYS A 55 -1.99 -11.31 -6.13
C LYS A 55 -1.87 -10.89 -4.66
N VAL A 56 -1.86 -9.61 -4.37
CA VAL A 56 -1.90 -9.10 -2.98
C VAL A 56 -3.20 -9.50 -2.30
N VAL A 57 -4.33 -9.42 -2.98
CA VAL A 57 -5.62 -9.92 -2.48
C VAL A 57 -5.55 -11.42 -2.18
N ASN A 58 -4.99 -12.21 -3.08
CA ASN A 58 -4.83 -13.65 -2.89
C ASN A 58 -3.91 -13.97 -1.69
N GLU A 59 -2.84 -13.22 -1.51
CA GLU A 59 -1.97 -13.37 -0.32
C GLU A 59 -2.71 -13.00 0.97
N MET A 60 -3.53 -11.97 0.95
CA MET A 60 -4.40 -11.62 2.08
C MET A 60 -5.32 -12.79 2.46
N ASP A 61 -5.99 -13.39 1.49
CA ASP A 61 -6.87 -14.54 1.71
C ASP A 61 -6.10 -15.77 2.22
N ASN A 62 -4.88 -15.99 1.72
CA ASN A 62 -3.98 -17.03 2.19
C ASN A 62 -3.58 -16.82 3.65
N ARG A 63 -3.26 -15.59 4.04
CA ARG A 63 -2.92 -15.25 5.44
C ARG A 63 -4.09 -15.52 6.38
N TYR A 64 -5.30 -15.18 5.99
CA TYR A 64 -6.49 -15.49 6.78
C TYR A 64 -6.69 -16.99 7.01
N ARG A 65 -6.41 -17.83 6.00
CA ARG A 65 -6.41 -19.29 6.16
C ARG A 65 -5.36 -19.75 7.17
N ILE A 66 -4.14 -19.25 7.06
CA ILE A 66 -3.05 -19.55 8.00
C ILE A 66 -3.44 -19.13 9.42
N PHE A 67 -4.05 -17.96 9.60
CA PHE A 67 -4.52 -17.50 10.91
C PHE A 67 -5.61 -18.40 11.47
N ALA A 68 -6.57 -18.81 10.66
CA ALA A 68 -7.64 -19.73 11.08
C ALA A 68 -7.07 -21.07 11.57
N ASP A 69 -6.11 -21.64 10.83
CA ASP A 69 -5.46 -22.91 11.20
C ASP A 69 -4.69 -22.82 12.53
N LYS A 70 -4.13 -21.66 12.86
CA LYS A 70 -3.39 -21.39 14.09
C LYS A 70 -4.26 -20.84 15.23
N GLY A 71 -5.51 -20.46 14.97
CA GLY A 71 -6.37 -19.77 15.94
C GLY A 71 -5.98 -18.31 16.18
N ALA A 72 -5.23 -17.69 15.29
CA ALA A 72 -4.90 -16.27 15.33
C ALA A 72 -5.98 -15.42 14.64
N LYS A 73 -6.14 -14.17 15.07
CA LYS A 73 -7.08 -13.24 14.45
C LYS A 73 -6.40 -12.19 13.55
N LYS A 74 -5.12 -11.93 13.79
CA LYS A 74 -4.31 -10.94 13.10
C LYS A 74 -2.84 -11.34 13.10
N ILE A 75 -2.05 -10.65 12.28
CA ILE A 75 -0.62 -10.91 12.11
C ILE A 75 0.17 -10.85 13.43
N ASP A 76 -0.15 -9.90 14.30
CA ASP A 76 0.54 -9.76 15.60
C ASP A 76 0.31 -10.97 16.50
N ASP A 77 -0.92 -11.49 16.55
CA ASP A 77 -1.24 -12.69 17.31
C ASP A 77 -0.51 -13.91 16.75
N TYR A 78 -0.54 -14.07 15.43
CA TYR A 78 0.19 -15.13 14.74
C TYR A 78 1.69 -15.07 15.04
N ASN A 79 2.32 -13.91 14.87
CA ASN A 79 3.76 -13.74 15.10
C ASN A 79 4.15 -13.99 16.56
N ARG A 80 3.32 -13.60 17.52
CA ARG A 80 3.54 -13.91 18.94
C ARG A 80 3.48 -15.42 19.20
N MET A 81 2.51 -16.13 18.63
CA MET A 81 2.42 -17.59 18.73
C MET A 81 3.67 -18.27 18.14
N ILE A 82 4.16 -17.79 16.99
CA ILE A 82 5.39 -18.30 16.36
C ILE A 82 6.61 -18.04 17.27
N GLU A 83 6.73 -16.89 17.90
CA GLU A 83 7.81 -16.60 18.84
C GLU A 83 7.79 -17.57 20.04
N GLU A 84 6.61 -17.85 20.59
CA GLU A 84 6.46 -18.80 21.70
C GLU A 84 6.81 -20.23 21.29
N GLU A 85 6.41 -20.66 20.10
CA GLU A 85 6.77 -21.97 19.53
C GLU A 85 8.30 -22.07 19.30
N ASN A 86 8.91 -21.03 18.76
CA ASN A 86 10.35 -20.99 18.51
C ASN A 86 11.19 -21.07 19.80
N LYS A 87 10.70 -20.50 20.91
CA LYS A 87 11.35 -20.66 22.22
C LYS A 87 11.35 -22.10 22.70
N LYS A 88 10.32 -22.88 22.35
CA LYS A 88 10.21 -24.30 22.71
C LYS A 88 11.01 -25.19 21.77
N HIS A 89 11.25 -24.76 20.54
CA HIS A 89 11.91 -25.52 19.47
C HIS A 89 13.02 -24.69 18.80
N PRO A 90 14.08 -24.29 19.54
CA PRO A 90 15.10 -23.37 19.03
C PRO A 90 15.91 -23.94 17.87
N ASP A 91 15.99 -25.26 17.73
CA ASP A 91 16.77 -25.93 16.68
C ASP A 91 16.09 -25.89 15.30
N ASN A 92 14.79 -25.60 15.26
CA ASN A 92 14.02 -25.51 14.00
C ASN A 92 13.00 -24.35 14.06
N PRO A 93 13.46 -23.10 14.04
CA PRO A 93 12.58 -21.95 14.16
C PRO A 93 11.73 -21.74 12.89
N THR A 94 10.44 -21.49 13.09
CA THR A 94 9.53 -21.06 12.03
C THR A 94 9.68 -19.56 11.81
N PRO A 95 9.80 -19.07 10.57
CA PRO A 95 9.87 -17.63 10.32
C PRO A 95 8.56 -16.95 10.67
N LYS A 96 8.65 -15.74 11.25
CA LYS A 96 7.49 -14.88 11.45
C LYS A 96 6.95 -14.39 10.11
N MET A 97 5.70 -14.02 10.08
CA MET A 97 5.08 -13.41 8.91
C MET A 97 5.48 -11.93 8.83
N HIS A 98 5.99 -11.52 7.68
CA HIS A 98 6.36 -10.13 7.41
C HIS A 98 5.12 -9.28 7.07
N TYR A 99 5.18 -7.99 7.37
CA TYR A 99 4.23 -7.01 6.85
C TYR A 99 4.50 -6.76 5.36
N ILE A 100 3.47 -6.37 4.63
CA ILE A 100 3.58 -5.96 3.23
C ILE A 100 3.06 -4.53 3.10
N VAL A 101 3.85 -3.66 2.46
CA VAL A 101 3.42 -2.32 2.08
C VAL A 101 3.42 -2.23 0.56
N VAL A 102 2.23 -2.02 0.01
CA VAL A 102 2.02 -1.84 -1.44
C VAL A 102 1.95 -0.35 -1.73
N ILE A 103 2.80 0.13 -2.61
CA ILE A 103 2.88 1.55 -2.98
C ILE A 103 2.65 1.71 -4.47
N VAL A 104 1.62 2.46 -4.82
CA VAL A 104 1.28 2.83 -6.20
C VAL A 104 1.59 4.31 -6.40
N ASP A 105 2.58 4.63 -7.20
CA ASP A 105 3.07 6.00 -7.39
C ASP A 105 2.16 6.84 -8.29
N GLU A 106 1.53 6.25 -9.29
CA GLU A 106 0.55 6.93 -10.15
C GLU A 106 -0.65 6.04 -10.46
N MET A 107 -1.71 6.20 -9.68
CA MET A 107 -2.94 5.42 -9.84
C MET A 107 -3.70 5.74 -11.13
N ALA A 108 -3.59 6.97 -11.64
CA ALA A 108 -4.29 7.38 -12.86
C ALA A 108 -3.97 6.47 -14.05
N ASP A 109 -2.73 6.04 -14.19
CA ASP A 109 -2.31 5.19 -15.30
C ASP A 109 -2.90 3.77 -15.20
N LEU A 110 -3.11 3.28 -13.98
CA LEU A 110 -3.80 2.01 -13.74
C LEU A 110 -5.30 2.12 -14.05
N MET A 111 -5.93 3.22 -13.65
CA MET A 111 -7.36 3.46 -13.84
C MET A 111 -7.75 3.60 -15.32
N ILE A 112 -6.85 4.08 -16.17
CA ILE A 112 -7.07 4.15 -17.61
C ILE A 112 -7.13 2.74 -18.23
N VAL A 113 -6.30 1.81 -17.75
CA VAL A 113 -6.08 0.50 -18.38
C VAL A 113 -6.99 -0.58 -17.80
N ALA A 114 -7.24 -0.57 -16.49
CA ALA A 114 -7.90 -1.66 -15.77
C ALA A 114 -8.70 -1.13 -14.56
N ARG A 115 -9.58 -0.16 -14.78
CA ARG A 115 -10.32 0.54 -13.71
C ARG A 115 -11.03 -0.43 -12.76
N LYS A 116 -11.85 -1.32 -13.32
CA LYS A 116 -12.67 -2.22 -12.50
C LYS A 116 -11.84 -3.14 -11.63
N GLU A 117 -10.83 -3.77 -12.21
CA GLU A 117 -9.95 -4.71 -11.51
C GLU A 117 -9.15 -4.00 -10.41
N VAL A 118 -8.71 -2.77 -10.67
CA VAL A 118 -7.99 -1.94 -9.70
C VAL A 118 -8.91 -1.51 -8.56
N GLU A 119 -10.10 -1.01 -8.83
CA GLU A 119 -11.08 -0.63 -7.81
C GLU A 119 -11.49 -1.83 -6.95
N ASP A 120 -11.78 -2.98 -7.56
CA ASP A 120 -12.15 -4.21 -6.84
C ASP A 120 -11.02 -4.67 -5.91
N SER A 121 -9.77 -4.66 -6.38
CA SER A 121 -8.60 -5.03 -5.56
C SER A 121 -8.37 -4.04 -4.42
N ILE A 122 -8.41 -2.73 -4.69
CA ILE A 122 -8.25 -1.69 -3.66
C ILE A 122 -9.34 -1.82 -2.61
N MET A 123 -10.60 -1.99 -3.01
CA MET A 123 -11.71 -2.17 -2.09
C MET A 123 -11.48 -3.36 -1.16
N ARG A 124 -11.10 -4.51 -1.68
CA ARG A 124 -10.83 -5.71 -0.87
C ARG A 124 -9.64 -5.51 0.09
N ILE A 125 -8.55 -4.96 -0.39
CA ILE A 125 -7.36 -4.68 0.42
C ILE A 125 -7.72 -3.73 1.56
N THR A 126 -8.37 -2.61 1.28
CA THR A 126 -8.68 -1.59 2.29
C THR A 126 -9.67 -2.07 3.35
N GLN A 127 -10.60 -2.95 2.99
CA GLN A 127 -11.58 -3.49 3.93
C GLN A 127 -11.01 -4.57 4.85
N LEU A 128 -10.07 -5.39 4.39
CA LEU A 128 -9.70 -6.63 5.07
C LEU A 128 -8.20 -6.77 5.36
N ALA A 129 -7.31 -6.05 4.69
CA ALA A 129 -5.89 -6.34 4.72
C ALA A 129 -5.17 -5.91 6.01
N ARG A 130 -5.73 -4.98 6.79
CA ARG A 130 -5.09 -4.46 8.01
C ARG A 130 -4.72 -5.58 9.00
N ALA A 131 -5.65 -6.46 9.29
CA ALA A 131 -5.40 -7.58 10.20
C ALA A 131 -4.41 -8.60 9.63
N ALA A 132 -4.33 -8.73 8.31
CA ALA A 132 -3.37 -9.56 7.61
C ALA A 132 -1.96 -8.93 7.50
N GLY A 133 -1.75 -7.71 8.01
CA GLY A 133 -0.49 -7.00 7.95
C GLY A 133 -0.13 -6.49 6.56
N ILE A 134 -1.12 -6.14 5.76
CA ILE A 134 -0.95 -5.58 4.41
C ILE A 134 -1.49 -4.15 4.39
N HIS A 135 -0.65 -3.21 3.95
CA HIS A 135 -0.97 -1.79 3.90
C HIS A 135 -0.82 -1.27 2.47
N LEU A 136 -1.68 -0.32 2.11
CA LEU A 136 -1.73 0.26 0.78
C LEU A 136 -1.52 1.77 0.84
N ILE A 137 -0.59 2.26 0.04
CA ILE A 137 -0.35 3.68 -0.21
C ILE A 137 -0.60 3.93 -1.70
N VAL A 138 -1.52 4.82 -2.01
CA VAL A 138 -1.86 5.16 -3.39
C VAL A 138 -1.62 6.63 -3.62
N ALA A 139 -0.87 6.97 -4.65
CA ALA A 139 -0.61 8.33 -5.05
C ALA A 139 -1.08 8.60 -6.48
N THR A 140 -1.35 9.85 -6.77
CA THR A 140 -1.62 10.32 -8.14
C THR A 140 -1.24 11.80 -8.27
N GLN A 141 -0.74 12.16 -9.43
CA GLN A 141 -0.52 13.54 -9.84
C GLN A 141 -1.74 14.12 -10.60
N ARG A 142 -2.78 13.30 -10.80
CA ARG A 142 -4.00 13.67 -11.53
C ARG A 142 -5.23 13.50 -10.62
N PRO A 143 -5.50 14.44 -9.71
CA PRO A 143 -6.59 14.36 -8.76
C PRO A 143 -7.94 14.68 -9.41
N SER A 144 -8.33 13.90 -10.41
CA SER A 144 -9.65 13.99 -11.05
C SER A 144 -10.64 13.02 -10.43
N THR A 145 -11.92 13.27 -10.60
CA THR A 145 -13.01 12.39 -10.14
C THR A 145 -13.00 11.03 -10.82
N ASP A 146 -12.40 10.92 -12.01
CA ASP A 146 -12.22 9.67 -12.74
C ASP A 146 -11.13 8.78 -12.14
N VAL A 147 -10.19 9.37 -11.41
CA VAL A 147 -9.10 8.68 -10.73
C VAL A 147 -9.42 8.46 -9.26
N ILE A 148 -9.81 9.53 -8.56
CA ILE A 148 -10.23 9.48 -7.15
C ILE A 148 -11.75 9.33 -7.13
N THR A 149 -12.21 8.13 -7.47
CA THR A 149 -13.63 7.80 -7.56
C THR A 149 -14.31 7.71 -6.19
N GLY A 150 -15.63 7.67 -6.18
CA GLY A 150 -16.39 7.45 -4.95
C GLY A 150 -16.02 6.15 -4.24
N VAL A 151 -15.72 5.08 -4.99
CA VAL A 151 -15.25 3.80 -4.45
C VAL A 151 -13.92 3.98 -3.71
N ILE A 152 -12.95 4.66 -4.34
CA ILE A 152 -11.64 4.94 -3.74
C ILE A 152 -11.80 5.79 -2.48
N LYS A 153 -12.58 6.86 -2.54
CA LYS A 153 -12.78 7.78 -1.41
C LYS A 153 -13.45 7.12 -0.21
N THR A 154 -14.41 6.25 -0.46
CA THR A 154 -15.12 5.52 0.60
C THR A 154 -14.21 4.52 1.31
N ASN A 155 -13.28 3.91 0.59
CA ASN A 155 -12.45 2.83 1.11
C ASN A 155 -11.05 3.29 1.56
N ILE A 156 -10.59 4.48 1.15
CA ILE A 156 -9.33 5.08 1.62
C ILE A 156 -9.66 6.38 2.36
N PRO A 157 -9.95 6.31 3.66
CA PRO A 157 -10.40 7.47 4.44
C PRO A 157 -9.26 8.43 4.81
N SER A 158 -8.05 7.93 5.06
CA SER A 158 -6.88 8.77 5.35
C SER A 158 -6.28 9.32 4.07
N ARG A 159 -6.20 10.64 3.95
CA ARG A 159 -5.78 11.30 2.73
C ARG A 159 -4.80 12.42 3.00
N ILE A 160 -3.88 12.62 2.05
CA ILE A 160 -2.90 13.71 2.08
C ILE A 160 -3.01 14.45 0.75
N ALA A 161 -3.12 15.75 0.80
CA ALA A 161 -2.97 16.62 -0.35
C ALA A 161 -1.76 17.53 -0.18
N PHE A 162 -0.91 17.56 -1.18
CA PHE A 162 0.16 18.54 -1.30
C PHE A 162 -0.34 19.76 -2.08
N SER A 163 0.53 20.77 -2.27
CA SER A 163 0.19 21.96 -3.05
C SER A 163 -0.34 21.55 -4.42
N GLY A 164 -1.57 21.93 -4.72
CA GLY A 164 -2.28 21.61 -5.94
C GLY A 164 -2.52 22.83 -6.83
N ALA A 165 -2.88 22.61 -8.07
CA ALA A 165 -3.11 23.68 -9.04
C ALA A 165 -4.44 24.42 -8.81
N SER A 166 -5.42 23.80 -8.17
CA SER A 166 -6.76 24.37 -8.04
C SER A 166 -7.50 23.95 -6.76
N ASN A 167 -8.50 24.76 -6.39
CA ASN A 167 -9.48 24.44 -5.37
C ASN A 167 -10.26 23.14 -5.69
N VAL A 168 -10.47 22.86 -6.96
CA VAL A 168 -11.15 21.61 -7.40
C VAL A 168 -10.33 20.40 -7.02
N ASP A 169 -9.02 20.43 -7.21
CA ASP A 169 -8.11 19.34 -6.83
C ASP A 169 -8.17 19.08 -5.33
N SER A 170 -8.13 20.14 -4.51
CA SER A 170 -8.25 20.03 -3.07
C SER A 170 -9.56 19.34 -2.66
N ARG A 171 -10.68 19.78 -3.23
CA ARG A 171 -12.01 19.18 -2.96
C ARG A 171 -12.08 17.72 -3.45
N THR A 172 -11.46 17.40 -4.57
CA THR A 172 -11.43 16.04 -5.08
C THR A 172 -10.70 15.10 -4.11
N ILE A 173 -9.60 15.54 -3.51
CA ILE A 173 -8.82 14.73 -2.58
C ILE A 173 -9.42 14.75 -1.16
N LEU A 174 -9.69 15.95 -0.62
CA LEU A 174 -9.97 16.18 0.80
C LEU A 174 -11.44 16.49 1.12
N ASP A 175 -12.30 16.62 0.12
CA ASP A 175 -13.67 17.11 0.22
C ASP A 175 -13.78 18.59 0.70
N THR A 176 -12.64 19.26 0.89
CA THR A 176 -12.52 20.65 1.35
C THR A 176 -11.53 21.44 0.51
N PRO A 177 -11.67 22.77 0.40
CA PRO A 177 -10.64 23.61 -0.23
C PRO A 177 -9.44 23.78 0.69
N GLY A 178 -8.33 24.28 0.15
CA GLY A 178 -7.16 24.70 0.93
C GLY A 178 -5.82 24.22 0.40
N ALA A 179 -5.75 23.10 -0.28
CA ALA A 179 -4.47 22.58 -0.81
C ALA A 179 -3.85 23.52 -1.86
N GLU A 180 -4.65 24.32 -2.54
CA GLU A 180 -4.19 25.33 -3.49
C GLU A 180 -3.43 26.50 -2.81
N LYS A 181 -3.55 26.64 -1.51
CA LYS A 181 -2.89 27.69 -0.70
C LYS A 181 -1.59 27.22 -0.05
N LEU A 182 -1.25 25.94 -0.17
CA LEU A 182 -0.03 25.37 0.40
C LEU A 182 1.22 25.96 -0.28
N LEU A 183 2.28 26.10 0.51
CA LEU A 183 3.53 26.72 0.07
C LEU A 183 4.39 25.85 -0.84
N GLY A 184 4.06 24.57 -0.99
CA GLY A 184 4.90 23.59 -1.71
C GLY A 184 6.02 23.05 -0.83
N LYS A 185 7.02 22.39 -1.47
CA LYS A 185 8.20 21.80 -0.78
C LYS A 185 7.87 20.80 0.33
N GLY A 186 6.76 20.08 0.18
CA GLY A 186 6.31 19.09 1.16
C GLY A 186 5.29 19.59 2.16
N ASP A 187 4.89 20.87 2.08
CA ASP A 187 3.75 21.38 2.83
C ASP A 187 2.47 20.64 2.42
N MET A 188 1.65 20.21 3.38
CA MET A 188 0.54 19.31 3.11
C MET A 188 -0.66 19.55 4.03
N LEU A 189 -1.83 19.19 3.54
CA LEU A 189 -3.02 18.96 4.37
C LEU A 189 -3.23 17.48 4.57
N PHE A 190 -3.45 17.07 5.80
CA PHE A 190 -3.72 15.67 6.17
C PHE A 190 -5.13 15.53 6.72
N LEU A 191 -5.91 14.67 6.11
CA LEU A 191 -7.20 14.22 6.60
C LEU A 191 -7.00 12.83 7.23
N PRO A 192 -6.94 12.72 8.56
CA PRO A 192 -6.88 11.43 9.24
C PRO A 192 -8.23 10.68 9.12
N MET A 193 -8.18 9.39 9.41
CA MET A 193 -9.35 8.54 9.55
C MET A 193 -10.09 8.85 10.85
#